data_383ea31d8b233a1b16fbdd4b5c176c5c
#
_entry.id   383ea31d8b233a1b16fbdd4b5c176c5c
#
_cell.length_a   1.000
_cell.length_b   1.000
_cell.length_c   1.000
_cell.angle_alpha   90.00
_cell.angle_beta   90.00
_cell.angle_gamma   90.00
#
_symmetry.space_group_name_H-M   'P 1'
#
loop_
_entity.id
_entity.type
_entity.pdbx_description
1 polymer ?
#
loop_
_entity_poly.entity_id
_entity_poly.type
_entity_poly.pdbx_seq_one_letter_code
_entity_poly.pdbx_strand_id
1 'polypeptide(L)'
;MGYGLPAGIGAATADKNRQVICLCGDGSIQMNIQELQTVLTNKLNIKIFVLSNGGYLSIKLTQKGFFNRSIGNGQDKDLEFPDMIKIAKAYGFKTFSFHNHEFEKSLNSILSLDGPVLINVDLDPNQGFEPKLSSRKLENGTLISSPLEDMSPFLDRDELNSNMIFKNE
;
A
#
# COMPACT_ATOMS: atom_id res chain seq x y z
N MET A 1 3.89 -5.40 7.04
CA MET A 1 3.99 -3.92 7.12
C MET A 1 5.43 -3.53 7.44
N GLY A 2 5.84 -2.31 7.12
CA GLY A 2 7.19 -1.80 7.36
C GLY A 2 8.25 -2.22 6.33
N TYR A 3 7.98 -3.19 5.47
CA TYR A 3 9.00 -3.72 4.55
C TYR A 3 9.19 -2.89 3.27
N GLY A 4 8.19 -2.10 2.86
CA GLY A 4 8.21 -1.39 1.57
C GLY A 4 9.41 -0.46 1.40
N LEU A 5 9.68 0.41 2.37
CA LEU A 5 10.80 1.35 2.30
C LEU A 5 12.16 0.63 2.33
N PRO A 6 12.46 -0.29 3.27
CA PRO A 6 13.68 -1.09 3.23
C PRO A 6 13.88 -1.88 1.94
N ALA A 7 12.82 -2.49 1.40
CA ALA A 7 12.88 -3.19 0.12
C ALA A 7 13.21 -2.25 -1.04
N GLY A 8 12.58 -1.06 -1.08
CA GLY A 8 12.89 -0.02 -2.07
C GLY A 8 14.35 0.44 -1.99
N ILE A 9 14.90 0.60 -0.79
CA ILE A 9 16.32 0.92 -0.56
C ILE A 9 17.21 -0.20 -1.10
N GLY A 10 16.88 -1.46 -0.78
CA GLY A 10 17.62 -2.61 -1.29
C GLY A 10 17.66 -2.67 -2.82
N ALA A 11 16.50 -2.48 -3.46
CA ALA A 11 16.38 -2.44 -4.91
C ALA A 11 17.21 -1.29 -5.54
N ALA A 12 17.11 -0.08 -4.97
CA ALA A 12 17.86 1.08 -5.46
C ALA A 12 19.38 0.98 -5.21
N THR A 13 19.79 0.18 -4.22
CA THR A 13 21.20 -0.08 -3.94
C THR A 13 21.76 -1.13 -4.88
N ALA A 14 20.94 -2.14 -5.26
CA ALA A 14 21.34 -3.22 -6.15
C ALA A 14 21.65 -2.72 -7.58
N ASP A 15 20.92 -1.73 -8.07
CA ASP A 15 21.17 -1.10 -9.37
C ASP A 15 20.95 0.42 -9.28
N LYS A 16 22.06 1.14 -9.14
CA LYS A 16 22.06 2.62 -9.01
C LYS A 16 21.64 3.35 -10.28
N ASN A 17 21.63 2.68 -11.44
CA ASN A 17 21.24 3.26 -12.72
C ASN A 17 19.72 3.22 -12.93
N ARG A 18 19.01 2.48 -12.10
CA ARG A 18 17.55 2.37 -12.18
C ARG A 18 16.86 3.30 -11.19
N GLN A 19 15.77 3.87 -11.64
CA GLN A 19 14.82 4.52 -10.76
C GLN A 19 13.95 3.45 -10.08
N VAL A 20 13.77 3.57 -8.78
CA VAL A 20 12.87 2.71 -8.00
C VAL A 20 11.62 3.49 -7.63
N ILE A 21 10.47 2.91 -7.85
CA ILE A 21 9.19 3.40 -7.35
C ILE A 21 8.80 2.56 -6.14
N CYS A 22 8.68 3.21 -4.98
CA CYS A 22 8.32 2.58 -3.72
C CYS A 22 6.91 3.02 -3.32
N LEU A 23 5.98 2.09 -3.20
CA LEU A 23 4.62 2.33 -2.73
C LEU A 23 4.50 1.88 -1.28
N CYS A 24 4.15 2.78 -0.37
CA CYS A 24 4.01 2.51 1.06
C CYS A 24 2.71 3.11 1.59
N GLY A 25 1.99 2.40 2.43
CA GLY A 25 0.90 3.01 3.22
C GLY A 25 1.45 3.94 4.31
N ASP A 26 0.66 4.92 4.71
CA ASP A 26 0.98 5.91 5.74
C ASP A 26 1.39 5.28 7.08
N GLY A 27 0.66 4.27 7.55
CA GLY A 27 1.03 3.53 8.76
C GLY A 27 2.21 2.57 8.56
N SER A 28 2.38 2.03 7.35
CA SER A 28 3.48 1.09 7.07
C SER A 28 4.84 1.77 7.08
N ILE A 29 4.96 2.96 6.51
CA ILE A 29 6.21 3.71 6.44
C ILE A 29 6.70 4.15 7.83
N GLN A 30 5.79 4.33 8.80
CA GLN A 30 6.15 4.71 10.17
C GLN A 30 7.08 3.69 10.84
N MET A 31 6.99 2.42 10.48
CA MET A 31 7.76 1.35 11.12
C MET A 31 9.27 1.45 10.83
N ASN A 32 9.64 2.11 9.75
CA ASN A 32 11.04 2.27 9.33
C ASN A 32 11.31 3.70 8.84
N ILE A 33 10.69 4.69 9.45
CA ILE A 33 10.76 6.09 9.01
C ILE A 33 12.19 6.65 9.04
N GLN A 34 13.04 6.15 9.94
CA GLN A 34 14.45 6.52 10.05
C GLN A 34 15.24 6.19 8.79
N GLU A 35 14.78 5.23 7.98
CA GLU A 35 15.42 4.85 6.72
C GLU A 35 15.31 5.91 5.62
N LEU A 36 14.50 6.94 5.83
CA LEU A 36 14.53 8.14 4.98
C LEU A 36 15.92 8.77 4.96
N GLN A 37 16.64 8.75 6.10
CA GLN A 37 18.02 9.23 6.14
C GLN A 37 18.95 8.37 5.30
N THR A 38 18.77 7.05 5.32
CA THR A 38 19.54 6.12 4.49
C THR A 38 19.41 6.42 3.01
N VAL A 39 18.19 6.72 2.56
CA VAL A 39 17.89 7.12 1.18
C VAL A 39 18.67 8.38 0.78
N LEU A 40 18.63 9.41 1.62
CA LEU A 40 19.30 10.69 1.35
C LEU A 40 20.81 10.57 1.39
N THR A 41 21.35 9.91 2.43
CA THR A 41 22.79 9.72 2.60
C THR A 41 23.41 9.01 1.39
N ASN A 42 22.73 8.02 0.84
CA ASN A 42 23.20 7.25 -0.32
C ASN A 42 22.75 7.85 -1.66
N LYS A 43 22.02 8.97 -1.66
CA LYS A 43 21.51 9.66 -2.86
C LYS A 43 20.77 8.71 -3.81
N LEU A 44 19.95 7.83 -3.25
CA LEU A 44 19.25 6.80 -4.03
C LEU A 44 18.20 7.43 -4.96
N ASN A 45 18.14 6.96 -6.21
CA ASN A 45 17.11 7.40 -7.14
C ASN A 45 15.79 6.64 -6.88
N ILE A 46 15.10 7.05 -5.84
CA ILE A 46 13.85 6.43 -5.40
C ILE A 46 12.72 7.47 -5.31
N LYS A 47 11.56 7.11 -5.81
CA LYS A 47 10.31 7.88 -5.69
C LYS A 47 9.41 7.16 -4.70
N ILE A 48 9.22 7.73 -3.52
CA ILE A 48 8.46 7.15 -2.43
C ILE A 48 7.04 7.74 -2.47
N PHE A 49 6.07 6.93 -2.83
CA PHE A 49 4.66 7.29 -2.78
C PHE A 49 4.06 6.79 -1.48
N VAL A 50 3.64 7.72 -0.64
CA VAL A 50 2.91 7.42 0.59
C VAL A 50 1.42 7.45 0.28
N LEU A 51 0.78 6.30 0.34
CA LEU A 51 -0.64 6.12 0.11
C LEU A 51 -1.37 6.39 1.43
N SER A 52 -1.87 7.60 1.59
CA SER A 52 -2.45 8.09 2.85
C SER A 52 -3.95 7.95 2.84
N ASN A 53 -4.45 7.01 3.63
CA ASN A 53 -5.86 6.80 3.88
C ASN A 53 -6.26 7.00 5.35
N GLY A 54 -5.34 7.50 6.17
CA GLY A 54 -5.55 7.80 7.57
C GLY A 54 -5.62 6.56 8.47
N GLY A 55 -5.10 5.40 8.02
CA GLY A 55 -5.19 4.22 8.86
C GLY A 55 -4.62 2.94 8.28
N TYR A 56 -4.73 1.88 9.08
CA TYR A 56 -4.38 0.52 8.69
C TYR A 56 -5.57 -0.17 8.04
N LEU A 57 -5.80 0.09 6.75
CA LEU A 57 -6.98 -0.39 6.03
C LEU A 57 -7.15 -1.91 6.08
N SER A 58 -6.08 -2.70 5.91
CA SER A 58 -6.13 -4.17 5.99
C SER A 58 -6.63 -4.64 7.35
N ILE A 59 -6.14 -4.00 8.44
CA ILE A 59 -6.57 -4.31 9.81
C ILE A 59 -8.04 -3.96 9.99
N LYS A 60 -8.45 -2.77 9.55
CA LYS A 60 -9.87 -2.34 9.59
C LYS A 60 -10.79 -3.33 8.88
N LEU A 61 -10.45 -3.72 7.66
CA LEU A 61 -11.28 -4.65 6.88
C LEU A 61 -11.39 -6.02 7.56
N THR A 62 -10.29 -6.53 8.14
CA THR A 62 -10.30 -7.77 8.90
C THR A 62 -11.14 -7.65 10.18
N GLN A 63 -10.94 -6.59 10.94
CA GLN A 63 -11.69 -6.34 12.17
C GLN A 63 -13.19 -6.21 11.90
N LYS A 64 -13.57 -5.47 10.85
CA LYS A 64 -14.96 -5.30 10.44
C LYS A 64 -15.58 -6.61 9.96
N GLY A 65 -14.83 -7.40 9.18
CA GLY A 65 -15.33 -8.64 8.59
C GLY A 65 -15.53 -9.77 9.59
N PHE A 66 -14.67 -9.88 10.62
CA PHE A 66 -14.70 -11.01 11.56
C PHE A 66 -15.24 -10.65 12.93
N PHE A 67 -15.02 -9.43 13.40
CA PHE A 67 -15.28 -9.07 14.80
C PHE A 67 -16.34 -7.99 14.95
N ASN A 68 -16.79 -7.36 13.87
CA ASN A 68 -17.67 -6.19 13.87
C ASN A 68 -17.24 -5.13 14.90
N ARG A 69 -15.95 -4.95 15.03
CA ARG A 69 -15.29 -4.06 16.00
C ARG A 69 -14.12 -3.39 15.31
N SER A 70 -13.86 -2.13 15.64
CA SER A 70 -12.74 -1.34 15.15
C SER A 70 -11.92 -0.85 16.33
N ILE A 71 -10.60 -1.07 16.31
CA ILE A 71 -9.68 -0.62 17.36
C ILE A 71 -8.25 -0.51 16.82
N GLY A 72 -7.55 0.58 17.10
CA GLY A 72 -6.13 0.76 16.75
C GLY A 72 -5.85 0.78 15.25
N ASN A 73 -6.84 1.13 14.41
CA ASN A 73 -6.67 1.15 12.96
C ASN A 73 -6.64 2.55 12.34
N GLY A 74 -6.81 3.61 13.13
CA GLY A 74 -6.69 5.02 12.75
C GLY A 74 -7.98 5.67 12.27
N GLN A 75 -9.03 4.91 11.97
CA GLN A 75 -10.25 5.49 11.40
C GLN A 75 -11.24 6.00 12.45
N ASP A 76 -11.18 5.49 13.67
CA ASP A 76 -12.05 5.91 14.77
C ASP A 76 -11.39 6.97 15.67
N LYS A 77 -10.37 7.67 15.17
CA LYS A 77 -9.54 8.65 15.90
C LYS A 77 -8.82 8.07 17.13
N ASP A 78 -8.67 6.78 17.17
CA ASP A 78 -7.94 6.05 18.22
C ASP A 78 -6.42 5.95 17.90
N LEU A 79 -6.03 6.33 16.68
CA LEU A 79 -4.67 6.41 16.23
C LEU A 79 -4.56 7.51 15.16
N GLU A 80 -3.59 8.39 15.29
CA GLU A 80 -3.29 9.45 14.34
C GLU A 80 -1.92 9.23 13.70
N PHE A 81 -1.80 9.55 12.43
CA PHE A 81 -0.53 9.51 11.71
C PHE A 81 0.02 10.92 11.52
N PRO A 82 1.35 11.08 11.59
CA PRO A 82 1.97 12.37 11.38
C PRO A 82 1.88 12.83 9.93
N ASP A 83 1.98 14.12 9.71
CA ASP A 83 2.11 14.73 8.39
C ASP A 83 3.44 14.30 7.75
N MET A 84 3.36 13.37 6.80
CA MET A 84 4.53 12.81 6.12
C MET A 84 5.28 13.84 5.28
N ILE A 85 4.60 14.87 4.79
CA ILE A 85 5.24 15.95 4.04
C ILE A 85 6.14 16.80 4.95
N LYS A 86 5.67 17.11 6.17
CA LYS A 86 6.50 17.82 7.15
C LYS A 86 7.72 17.01 7.57
N ILE A 87 7.52 15.72 7.82
CA ILE A 87 8.62 14.81 8.17
C ILE A 87 9.63 14.72 7.02
N ALA A 88 9.18 14.47 5.81
CA ALA A 88 10.06 14.36 4.65
C ALA A 88 10.85 15.65 4.39
N LYS A 89 10.20 16.81 4.53
CA LYS A 89 10.88 18.11 4.47
C LYS A 89 11.95 18.28 5.55
N ALA A 90 11.67 17.84 6.78
CA ALA A 90 12.64 17.90 7.88
C ALA A 90 13.88 17.03 7.59
N TYR A 91 13.72 15.89 6.91
CA TYR A 91 14.84 15.08 6.42
C TYR A 91 15.57 15.73 5.22
N GLY A 92 14.92 16.59 4.44
CA GLY A 92 15.50 17.25 3.27
C GLY A 92 15.05 16.71 1.91
N PHE A 93 13.93 15.97 1.86
CA PHE A 93 13.36 15.50 0.60
C PHE A 93 12.72 16.62 -0.21
N LYS A 94 12.77 16.48 -1.54
CA LYS A 94 11.77 17.13 -2.41
C LYS A 94 10.43 16.43 -2.18
N THR A 95 9.37 17.21 -2.00
CA THR A 95 8.06 16.67 -1.63
C THR A 95 6.94 17.20 -2.52
N PHE A 96 5.96 16.34 -2.77
CA PHE A 96 4.71 16.66 -3.44
C PHE A 96 3.54 16.08 -2.66
N SER A 97 2.37 16.71 -2.75
CA SER A 97 1.14 16.20 -2.15
C SER A 97 0.00 16.32 -3.15
N PHE A 98 -0.77 15.28 -3.28
CA PHE A 98 -1.89 15.21 -4.21
C PHE A 98 -3.15 14.76 -3.49
N HIS A 99 -4.23 15.47 -3.82
CA HIS A 99 -5.59 15.14 -3.45
C HIS A 99 -6.33 14.76 -4.74
N ASN A 100 -6.95 13.59 -4.78
CA ASN A 100 -7.72 13.13 -5.94
C ASN A 100 -6.89 12.95 -7.25
N HIS A 101 -7.53 13.17 -8.41
CA HIS A 101 -6.99 12.90 -9.75
C HIS A 101 -5.96 13.93 -10.29
N GLU A 102 -5.57 14.92 -9.52
CA GLU A 102 -4.55 15.91 -9.96
C GLU A 102 -3.15 15.31 -10.17
N PHE A 103 -2.94 14.15 -9.60
CA PHE A 103 -1.72 13.39 -9.66
C PHE A 103 -1.28 13.03 -11.09
N GLU A 104 -2.19 12.65 -11.99
CA GLU A 104 -1.87 12.18 -13.34
C GLU A 104 -1.09 13.21 -14.16
N LYS A 105 -1.48 14.48 -14.09
CA LYS A 105 -0.86 15.57 -14.85
C LYS A 105 0.59 15.84 -14.44
N SER A 106 0.92 15.55 -13.19
CA SER A 106 2.24 15.87 -12.61
C SER A 106 3.17 14.65 -12.55
N LEU A 107 2.66 13.44 -12.77
CA LEU A 107 3.40 12.20 -12.57
C LEU A 107 4.69 12.16 -13.40
N ASN A 108 4.61 12.41 -14.70
CA ASN A 108 5.78 12.36 -15.58
C ASN A 108 6.86 13.37 -15.18
N SER A 109 6.48 14.58 -14.77
CA SER A 109 7.42 15.60 -14.32
C SER A 109 8.10 15.21 -13.00
N ILE A 110 7.39 14.55 -12.09
CA ILE A 110 7.94 14.06 -10.83
C ILE A 110 8.89 12.88 -11.07
N LEU A 111 8.50 11.94 -11.93
CA LEU A 111 9.33 10.79 -12.26
C LEU A 111 10.63 11.19 -12.98
N SER A 112 10.62 12.29 -13.72
CA SER A 112 11.83 12.81 -14.39
C SER A 112 12.79 13.57 -13.46
N LEU A 113 12.43 13.82 -12.20
CA LEU A 113 13.32 14.48 -11.24
C LEU A 113 14.47 13.54 -10.84
N ASP A 114 15.67 14.09 -10.74
CA ASP A 114 16.80 13.36 -10.20
C ASP A 114 16.73 13.23 -8.68
N GLY A 115 17.23 12.08 -8.19
CA GLY A 115 17.36 11.80 -6.78
C GLY A 115 16.04 11.42 -6.07
N PRO A 116 16.07 11.38 -4.74
CA PRO A 116 14.94 10.94 -3.95
C PRO A 116 13.83 11.98 -3.87
N VAL A 117 12.60 11.52 -4.01
CA VAL A 117 11.39 12.35 -3.88
C VAL A 117 10.39 11.59 -3.01
N LEU A 118 9.69 12.29 -2.12
CA LEU A 118 8.57 11.75 -1.38
C LEU A 118 7.26 12.42 -1.82
N ILE A 119 6.29 11.61 -2.17
CA ILE A 119 5.00 12.03 -2.70
C ILE A 119 3.90 11.50 -1.77
N ASN A 120 3.10 12.37 -1.19
CA ASN A 120 1.90 11.99 -0.47
C ASN A 120 0.71 11.95 -1.43
N VAL A 121 -0.01 10.85 -1.44
CA VAL A 121 -1.23 10.67 -2.23
C VAL A 121 -2.37 10.36 -1.28
N ASP A 122 -3.31 11.28 -1.16
CA ASP A 122 -4.48 11.07 -0.32
C ASP A 122 -5.47 10.14 -1.04
N LEU A 123 -5.88 9.10 -0.33
CA LEU A 123 -6.83 8.10 -0.79
C LEU A 123 -8.11 8.17 0.02
N ASP A 124 -9.20 7.72 -0.59
CA ASP A 124 -10.46 7.54 0.13
C ASP A 124 -10.27 6.50 1.25
N PRO A 125 -10.49 6.88 2.53
CA PRO A 125 -10.36 5.97 3.66
C PRO A 125 -11.38 4.82 3.66
N ASN A 126 -12.38 4.88 2.78
CA ASN A 126 -13.39 3.83 2.62
C ASN A 126 -13.15 2.94 1.39
N GLN A 127 -12.15 3.25 0.58
CA GLN A 127 -11.80 2.42 -0.57
C GLN A 127 -11.35 1.04 -0.09
N GLY A 128 -12.06 0.00 -0.54
CA GLY A 128 -11.69 -1.39 -0.28
C GLY A 128 -10.62 -1.91 -1.23
N PHE A 129 -10.20 -3.15 -0.97
CA PHE A 129 -9.37 -3.92 -1.90
C PHE A 129 -10.26 -4.88 -2.70
N GLU A 130 -10.21 -4.79 -4.01
CA GLU A 130 -10.89 -5.74 -4.90
C GLU A 130 -9.98 -6.02 -6.12
N PRO A 131 -9.78 -7.29 -6.48
CA PRO A 131 -10.24 -8.50 -5.77
C PRO A 131 -9.43 -8.74 -4.49
N LYS A 132 -10.04 -9.46 -3.53
CA LYS A 132 -9.40 -9.79 -2.24
C LYS A 132 -9.61 -11.24 -1.85
N LEU A 133 -8.65 -11.81 -1.13
CA LEU A 133 -8.85 -13.09 -0.46
C LEU A 133 -10.01 -12.98 0.54
N SER A 134 -10.91 -13.93 0.46
CA SER A 134 -12.07 -13.99 1.34
C SER A 134 -12.40 -15.44 1.66
N SER A 135 -12.96 -15.68 2.85
CA SER A 135 -13.55 -16.97 3.16
C SER A 135 -14.97 -17.03 2.61
N ARG A 136 -15.36 -18.18 2.07
CA ARG A 136 -16.73 -18.46 1.66
C ARG A 136 -17.40 -19.42 2.61
N LYS A 137 -18.68 -19.25 2.80
CA LYS A 137 -19.50 -20.13 3.63
C LYS A 137 -20.12 -21.20 2.75
N LEU A 138 -19.87 -22.47 3.07
CA LEU A 138 -20.52 -23.61 2.43
C LEU A 138 -21.98 -23.74 2.88
N GLU A 139 -22.78 -24.52 2.16
CA GLU A 139 -24.19 -24.77 2.49
C GLU A 139 -24.38 -25.37 3.89
N ASN A 140 -23.43 -26.18 4.35
CA ASN A 140 -23.42 -26.75 5.71
C ASN A 140 -22.99 -25.75 6.80
N GLY A 141 -22.74 -24.49 6.44
CA GLY A 141 -22.32 -23.43 7.37
C GLY A 141 -20.81 -23.35 7.65
N THR A 142 -20.01 -24.28 7.14
CA THR A 142 -18.56 -24.27 7.32
C THR A 142 -17.93 -23.12 6.53
N LEU A 143 -16.98 -22.41 7.17
CA LEU A 143 -16.16 -21.39 6.51
C LEU A 143 -14.90 -22.04 5.95
N ILE A 144 -14.64 -21.85 4.67
CA ILE A 144 -13.39 -22.27 4.02
C ILE A 144 -12.69 -21.05 3.45
N SER A 145 -11.37 -21.02 3.60
CA SER A 145 -10.53 -20.03 2.93
C SER A 145 -10.44 -20.37 1.45
N SER A 146 -10.70 -19.38 0.59
CA SER A 146 -10.50 -19.57 -0.85
C SER A 146 -9.02 -19.53 -1.19
N PRO A 147 -8.58 -20.27 -2.21
CA PRO A 147 -7.23 -20.16 -2.74
C PRO A 147 -7.00 -18.81 -3.42
N LEU A 148 -5.75 -18.50 -3.76
CA LEU A 148 -5.38 -17.22 -4.38
C LEU A 148 -6.06 -16.96 -5.73
N GLU A 149 -6.41 -18.03 -6.42
CA GLU A 149 -7.07 -17.98 -7.72
C GLU A 149 -8.56 -17.66 -7.63
N ASP A 150 -9.16 -17.84 -6.44
CA ASP A 150 -10.61 -17.66 -6.20
C ASP A 150 -10.86 -16.53 -5.20
N MET A 151 -10.63 -15.31 -5.66
CA MET A 151 -10.79 -14.11 -4.85
C MET A 151 -12.21 -13.51 -4.95
N SER A 152 -12.63 -12.81 -3.89
CA SER A 152 -13.89 -12.06 -3.87
C SER A 152 -13.75 -10.72 -4.62
N PRO A 153 -14.75 -10.28 -5.44
CA PRO A 153 -16.03 -10.95 -5.70
C PRO A 153 -15.84 -12.26 -6.47
N PHE A 154 -16.50 -13.32 -6.00
CA PHE A 154 -16.31 -14.66 -6.57
C PHE A 154 -16.93 -14.77 -7.96
N LEU A 155 -16.19 -15.36 -8.88
CA LEU A 155 -16.70 -15.74 -10.19
C LEU A 155 -17.69 -16.92 -10.07
N ASP A 156 -18.51 -17.08 -11.10
CA ASP A 156 -19.24 -18.33 -11.29
C ASP A 156 -18.27 -19.51 -11.34
N ARG A 157 -18.69 -20.67 -10.85
CA ARG A 157 -17.80 -21.83 -10.73
C ARG A 157 -17.35 -22.38 -12.08
N ASP A 158 -18.23 -22.35 -13.09
CA ASP A 158 -17.89 -22.80 -14.44
C ASP A 158 -16.91 -21.82 -15.10
N GLU A 159 -17.11 -20.52 -14.90
CA GLU A 159 -16.20 -19.48 -15.36
C GLU A 159 -14.82 -19.61 -14.70
N LEU A 160 -14.77 -19.75 -13.38
CA LEU A 160 -13.51 -19.97 -12.67
C LEU A 160 -12.76 -21.19 -13.21
N ASN A 161 -13.46 -22.34 -13.31
CA ASN A 161 -12.87 -23.59 -13.80
C ASN A 161 -12.39 -23.48 -15.25
N SER A 162 -13.07 -22.71 -16.08
CA SER A 162 -12.66 -22.49 -17.49
C SER A 162 -11.37 -21.65 -17.60
N ASN A 163 -11.14 -20.76 -16.62
CA ASN A 163 -9.97 -19.87 -16.57
C ASN A 163 -8.75 -20.54 -15.92
N MET A 164 -8.92 -21.67 -15.24
CA MET A 164 -7.80 -22.37 -14.58
C MET A 164 -6.93 -23.09 -15.60
N ILE A 165 -5.61 -22.78 -15.57
CA ILE A 165 -4.60 -23.45 -16.40
C ILE A 165 -4.39 -24.90 -15.93
N PHE A 166 -4.38 -25.10 -14.61
CA PHE A 166 -4.29 -26.42 -13.99
C PHE A 166 -5.65 -26.79 -13.41
N LYS A 167 -6.26 -27.85 -13.92
CA LYS A 167 -7.48 -28.42 -13.32
C LYS A 167 -7.06 -29.23 -12.12
N ASN A 168 -7.55 -28.89 -10.94
CA ASN A 168 -7.44 -29.77 -9.77
C ASN A 168 -8.24 -31.05 -10.08
N GLU A 169 -7.55 -32.17 -10.11
CA GLU A 169 -8.16 -33.50 -10.20
C GLU A 169 -8.98 -33.83 -8.93
#